data_9c1bd5927383c1e7a8a4f754524973e7
#
_entry.id   9c1bd5927383c1e7a8a4f754524973e7
#
_cell.length_a   1.000
_cell.length_b   1.000
_cell.length_c   1.000
_cell.angle_alpha   90.00
_cell.angle_beta   90.00
_cell.angle_gamma   90.00
#
_symmetry.space_group_name_H-M   'P 1'
#
loop_
_entity.id
_entity.type
_entity.pdbx_description
1 polymer ?
#
loop_
_entity_poly.entity_id
_entity_poly.type
_entity_poly.pdbx_seq_one_letter_code
_entity_poly.pdbx_strand_id
1 'polypeptide(L)'
;MLSVRSLFTEYANERGGAVKAAQNVSFEVPEGKLFTLLGPSGCGKTTTLRSIAGLEKPIAGEIEVAGRLVYSSDKGVFVAPNKRNFGMVFQSYAIWPHMNVFQNVAFPLEVRRFAKKDIRDKVMRVLHAVALEELVDRDATKLSGGQQQRLALARALVMEPQLLLLDEPLSNLDAKLRDRMRSELKRLQRDLNLTTVYVTHDQTEALALSHEIAVMNEGRVVQIGTPRQIYEQPTDQFVADFVGTTNFIGGTVTALGDGRCIVSSAMGELKAHASEGVCKNATVIVSVRPEDVELSEGPPTAADGDNVCKGTVDAKDFLGDYLDFHVKVGDVVLLAKAHPSLRTPTGDPIYLRMKADKCVAISSQ
;
A
#
# COMPACT_ATOMS: atom_id res chain seq x y z
N MET A 1 17.34 -2.91 -8.62
CA MET A 1 18.04 -1.74 -8.11
C MET A 1 18.22 -1.79 -6.60
N LEU A 2 17.18 -1.99 -5.78
CA LEU A 2 17.28 -2.31 -4.34
C LEU A 2 16.97 -3.79 -4.14
N SER A 3 17.80 -4.49 -3.35
CA SER A 3 17.52 -5.85 -2.86
C SER A 3 17.65 -5.87 -1.34
N VAL A 4 16.63 -6.37 -0.67
CA VAL A 4 16.57 -6.62 0.77
C VAL A 4 16.40 -8.12 0.97
N ARG A 5 17.29 -8.76 1.72
CA ARG A 5 17.31 -10.21 1.91
C ARG A 5 17.34 -10.57 3.38
N SER A 6 16.36 -11.34 3.81
CA SER A 6 16.28 -11.92 5.17
C SER A 6 16.57 -10.90 6.27
N LEU A 7 15.94 -9.72 6.18
CA LEU A 7 16.17 -8.63 7.12
C LEU A 7 15.48 -8.91 8.45
N PHE A 8 16.25 -8.81 9.54
CA PHE A 8 15.72 -8.89 10.91
C PHE A 8 16.11 -7.64 11.68
N THR A 9 15.13 -7.04 12.36
CA THR A 9 15.36 -5.86 13.22
C THR A 9 14.56 -6.02 14.51
N GLU A 10 15.21 -5.83 15.64
CA GLU A 10 14.62 -5.95 16.96
C GLU A 10 14.91 -4.70 17.79
N TYR A 11 13.99 -4.37 18.69
CA TYR A 11 14.17 -3.32 19.71
C TYR A 11 14.10 -3.93 21.11
N ALA A 12 14.97 -3.51 21.98
CA ALA A 12 14.83 -3.82 23.40
C ALA A 12 13.56 -3.14 23.96
N ASN A 13 12.71 -3.88 24.66
CA ASN A 13 11.61 -3.30 25.37
C ASN A 13 11.98 -3.00 26.83
N GLU A 14 11.25 -2.08 27.48
CA GLU A 14 11.50 -1.66 28.86
C GLU A 14 11.38 -2.80 29.90
N ARG A 15 10.77 -3.93 29.52
CA ARG A 15 10.58 -5.11 30.39
C ARG A 15 11.64 -6.20 30.17
N GLY A 16 12.74 -5.90 29.45
CA GLY A 16 13.85 -6.83 29.22
C GLY A 16 13.60 -7.87 28.11
N GLY A 17 12.53 -7.70 27.29
CA GLY A 17 12.26 -8.50 26.10
C GLY A 17 12.70 -7.78 24.83
N ALA A 18 12.67 -8.48 23.69
CA ALA A 18 12.89 -7.91 22.36
C ALA A 18 11.58 -7.85 21.58
N VAL A 19 11.29 -6.69 20.96
CA VAL A 19 10.20 -6.54 19.98
C VAL A 19 10.77 -6.76 18.60
N LYS A 20 10.31 -7.81 17.94
CA LYS A 20 10.73 -8.16 16.56
C LYS A 20 9.97 -7.30 15.56
N ALA A 21 10.56 -6.20 15.16
CA ALA A 21 9.93 -5.23 14.26
C ALA A 21 10.03 -5.62 12.78
N ALA A 22 11.09 -6.33 12.37
CA ALA A 22 11.19 -6.97 11.07
C ALA A 22 11.68 -8.41 11.24
N GLN A 23 11.00 -9.37 10.60
CA GLN A 23 11.22 -10.80 10.74
C GLN A 23 11.33 -11.44 9.34
N ASN A 24 12.55 -11.70 8.88
CA ASN A 24 12.83 -12.31 7.59
C ASN A 24 12.25 -11.54 6.39
N VAL A 25 12.32 -10.20 6.44
CA VAL A 25 11.79 -9.35 5.36
C VAL A 25 12.71 -9.44 4.14
N SER A 26 12.12 -9.84 3.00
CA SER A 26 12.83 -9.95 1.72
C SER A 26 11.99 -9.39 0.60
N PHE A 27 12.57 -8.53 -0.24
CA PHE A 27 11.96 -8.01 -1.47
C PHE A 27 12.98 -7.34 -2.38
N GLU A 28 12.58 -7.11 -3.62
CA GLU A 28 13.39 -6.42 -4.61
C GLU A 28 12.62 -5.25 -5.23
N VAL A 29 13.32 -4.16 -5.54
CA VAL A 29 12.74 -3.01 -6.22
C VAL A 29 13.54 -2.73 -7.48
N PRO A 30 12.96 -2.92 -8.67
CA PRO A 30 13.60 -2.57 -9.93
C PRO A 30 13.86 -1.07 -10.05
N GLU A 31 14.79 -0.69 -10.91
CA GLU A 31 15.10 0.72 -11.18
C GLU A 31 13.88 1.46 -11.76
N GLY A 32 13.69 2.71 -11.32
CA GLY A 32 12.57 3.55 -11.75
C GLY A 32 11.20 3.08 -11.30
N LYS A 33 11.10 2.13 -10.36
CA LYS A 33 9.83 1.64 -9.82
C LYS A 33 9.53 2.20 -8.44
N LEU A 34 8.23 2.37 -8.16
CA LEU A 34 7.72 2.69 -6.84
C LEU A 34 7.20 1.42 -6.19
N PHE A 35 7.82 1.04 -5.09
CA PHE A 35 7.47 -0.11 -4.27
C PHE A 35 6.90 0.35 -2.94
N THR A 36 5.76 -0.18 -2.53
CA THR A 36 5.10 0.23 -1.29
C THR A 36 5.13 -0.87 -0.24
N LEU A 37 5.54 -0.50 0.98
CA LEU A 37 5.31 -1.29 2.20
C LEU A 37 3.97 -0.83 2.79
N LEU A 38 2.97 -1.70 2.74
CA LEU A 38 1.60 -1.46 3.21
C LEU A 38 1.29 -2.36 4.40
N GLY A 39 0.60 -1.87 5.42
CA GLY A 39 0.19 -2.70 6.55
C GLY A 39 -0.30 -1.86 7.74
N PRO A 40 -0.85 -2.48 8.79
CA PRO A 40 -1.34 -1.78 9.98
C PRO A 40 -0.20 -1.07 10.72
N SER A 41 -0.57 -0.15 11.62
CA SER A 41 0.39 0.53 12.48
C SER A 41 1.16 -0.48 13.34
N GLY A 42 2.48 -0.29 13.45
CA GLY A 42 3.34 -1.19 14.25
C GLY A 42 3.79 -2.48 13.56
N CYS A 43 3.38 -2.77 12.31
CA CYS A 43 3.79 -4.00 11.61
C CYS A 43 5.23 -3.99 11.05
N GLY A 44 6.06 -2.96 11.31
CA GLY A 44 7.49 -2.94 10.95
C GLY A 44 7.86 -2.18 9.68
N LYS A 45 6.94 -1.52 8.97
CA LYS A 45 7.20 -0.76 7.74
C LYS A 45 8.27 0.32 7.89
N THR A 46 8.06 1.25 8.83
CA THR A 46 8.99 2.35 9.12
C THR A 46 10.34 1.83 9.59
N THR A 47 10.37 0.76 10.39
CA THR A 47 11.61 0.10 10.81
C THR A 47 12.39 -0.46 9.62
N THR A 48 11.71 -1.13 8.69
CA THR A 48 12.30 -1.65 7.45
C THR A 48 12.85 -0.49 6.60
N LEU A 49 12.07 0.58 6.42
CA LEU A 49 12.51 1.77 5.68
C LEU A 49 13.75 2.43 6.31
N ARG A 50 13.76 2.60 7.63
CA ARG A 50 14.89 3.18 8.37
C ARG A 50 16.12 2.29 8.34
N SER A 51 15.95 0.98 8.32
CA SER A 51 17.05 0.02 8.12
C SER A 51 17.70 0.20 6.74
N ILE A 52 16.89 0.38 5.67
CA ILE A 52 17.37 0.71 4.33
C ILE A 52 18.10 2.07 4.34
N ALA A 53 17.58 3.06 5.04
CA ALA A 53 18.23 4.38 5.18
C ALA A 53 19.53 4.31 5.98
N GLY A 54 19.75 3.26 6.81
CA GLY A 54 20.86 3.12 7.75
C GLY A 54 20.67 3.91 9.04
N LEU A 55 19.46 4.37 9.31
CA LEU A 55 19.07 5.03 10.56
C LEU A 55 18.83 4.01 11.68
N GLU A 56 18.43 2.80 11.31
CA GLU A 56 18.31 1.64 12.19
C GLU A 56 19.32 0.59 11.76
N LYS A 57 19.95 -0.09 12.71
CA LYS A 57 20.88 -1.17 12.43
C LYS A 57 20.16 -2.51 12.59
N PRO A 58 19.94 -3.26 11.50
CA PRO A 58 19.38 -4.61 11.61
C PRO A 58 20.31 -5.55 12.40
N ILE A 59 19.75 -6.65 12.89
CA ILE A 59 20.52 -7.71 13.56
C ILE A 59 20.99 -8.78 12.60
N ALA A 60 20.26 -8.99 11.48
CA ALA A 60 20.62 -9.96 10.45
C ALA A 60 20.10 -9.53 9.06
N GLY A 61 20.66 -10.14 8.02
CA GLY A 61 20.28 -9.96 6.62
C GLY A 61 21.25 -9.11 5.81
N GLU A 62 20.82 -8.79 4.60
CA GLU A 62 21.60 -7.98 3.65
C GLU A 62 20.71 -6.91 2.98
N ILE A 63 21.32 -5.75 2.70
CA ILE A 63 20.72 -4.66 1.91
C ILE A 63 21.73 -4.24 0.85
N GLU A 64 21.32 -4.33 -0.42
CA GLU A 64 22.12 -3.95 -1.58
C GLU A 64 21.37 -2.92 -2.43
N VAL A 65 22.04 -1.86 -2.87
CA VAL A 65 21.47 -0.82 -3.73
C VAL A 65 22.41 -0.56 -4.90
N ALA A 66 21.91 -0.67 -6.12
CA ALA A 66 22.67 -0.48 -7.36
C ALA A 66 23.98 -1.32 -7.41
N GLY A 67 23.91 -2.59 -6.97
CA GLY A 67 25.08 -3.49 -6.92
C GLY A 67 26.05 -3.20 -5.77
N ARG A 68 25.75 -2.21 -4.91
CA ARG A 68 26.55 -1.87 -3.74
C ARG A 68 25.92 -2.39 -2.47
N LEU A 69 26.66 -3.22 -1.72
CA LEU A 69 26.25 -3.69 -0.41
C LEU A 69 26.34 -2.54 0.60
N VAL A 70 25.21 -2.17 1.23
CA VAL A 70 25.12 -1.09 2.23
C VAL A 70 24.92 -1.61 3.65
N TYR A 71 24.44 -2.86 3.76
CA TYR A 71 24.37 -3.60 5.02
C TYR A 71 24.55 -5.11 4.76
N SER A 72 25.31 -5.78 5.60
CA SER A 72 25.35 -7.24 5.70
C SER A 72 25.83 -7.63 7.10
N SER A 73 25.02 -8.45 7.79
CA SER A 73 25.40 -9.03 9.08
C SER A 73 26.62 -9.93 8.93
N ASP A 74 26.64 -10.80 7.91
CA ASP A 74 27.64 -11.86 7.71
C ASP A 74 29.00 -11.29 7.30
N LYS A 75 28.97 -10.20 6.49
CA LYS A 75 30.21 -9.53 6.02
C LYS A 75 30.65 -8.38 6.92
N GLY A 76 29.90 -8.10 8.00
CA GLY A 76 30.19 -7.00 8.91
C GLY A 76 30.10 -5.61 8.26
N VAL A 77 29.30 -5.46 7.20
CA VAL A 77 29.16 -4.20 6.46
C VAL A 77 28.03 -3.36 7.05
N PHE A 78 28.34 -2.11 7.41
CA PHE A 78 27.36 -1.09 7.77
C PHE A 78 27.78 0.26 7.22
N VAL A 79 27.18 0.69 6.12
CA VAL A 79 27.41 2.01 5.54
C VAL A 79 26.54 3.04 6.27
N ALA A 80 27.17 4.07 6.83
CA ALA A 80 26.43 5.14 7.54
C ALA A 80 25.46 5.89 6.60
N PRO A 81 24.32 6.44 7.11
CA PRO A 81 23.28 7.09 6.30
C PRO A 81 23.82 8.15 5.33
N ASN A 82 24.68 9.04 5.81
CA ASN A 82 25.27 10.12 5.01
C ASN A 82 26.16 9.66 3.85
N LYS A 83 26.53 8.38 3.80
CA LYS A 83 27.36 7.75 2.76
C LYS A 83 26.56 6.87 1.81
N ARG A 84 25.23 6.72 2.01
CA ARG A 84 24.37 5.88 1.16
C ARG A 84 23.85 6.60 -0.10
N ASN A 85 23.86 7.92 -0.13
CA ASN A 85 23.29 8.75 -1.20
C ASN A 85 21.80 8.48 -1.47
N PHE A 86 21.02 8.34 -0.41
CA PHE A 86 19.56 8.18 -0.47
C PHE A 86 18.87 9.48 -0.07
N GLY A 87 17.74 9.77 -0.71
CA GLY A 87 16.81 10.82 -0.27
C GLY A 87 15.81 10.23 0.69
N MET A 88 15.47 10.95 1.77
CA MET A 88 14.43 10.52 2.70
C MET A 88 13.49 11.67 3.03
N VAL A 89 12.19 11.39 2.98
CA VAL A 89 11.12 12.26 3.48
C VAL A 89 10.50 11.58 4.70
N PHE A 90 10.52 12.27 5.83
CA PHE A 90 9.95 11.79 7.09
C PHE A 90 8.48 12.18 7.20
N GLN A 91 7.72 11.46 8.00
CA GLN A 91 6.31 11.74 8.27
C GLN A 91 6.05 13.17 8.76
N SER A 92 6.94 13.73 9.59
CA SER A 92 6.86 15.10 10.10
C SER A 92 7.46 16.15 9.15
N TYR A 93 7.85 15.76 7.91
CA TYR A 93 8.59 16.58 6.93
C TYR A 93 9.96 17.03 7.41
N ALA A 94 10.23 17.12 8.70
CA ALA A 94 11.48 17.54 9.34
C ALA A 94 12.06 18.84 8.72
N ILE A 95 11.21 19.84 8.49
CA ILE A 95 11.60 21.13 7.93
C ILE A 95 12.37 21.92 9.00
N TRP A 96 13.43 22.63 8.59
CA TRP A 96 14.13 23.55 9.48
C TRP A 96 13.38 24.88 9.58
N PRO A 97 12.77 25.20 10.74
CA PRO A 97 11.86 26.34 10.88
C PRO A 97 12.55 27.70 10.83
N HIS A 98 13.84 27.76 11.07
CA HIS A 98 14.66 28.96 11.03
C HIS A 98 15.25 29.30 9.65
N MET A 99 14.92 28.49 8.63
CA MET A 99 15.38 28.62 7.26
C MET A 99 14.22 28.92 6.32
N ASN A 100 14.49 29.72 5.26
CA ASN A 100 13.55 29.87 4.16
C ASN A 100 13.53 28.66 3.23
N VAL A 101 12.71 28.69 2.17
CA VAL A 101 12.58 27.59 1.20
C VAL A 101 13.91 27.27 0.53
N PHE A 102 14.63 28.30 0.04
CA PHE A 102 15.94 28.12 -0.60
C PHE A 102 16.94 27.44 0.34
N GLN A 103 17.07 27.96 1.54
CA GLN A 103 18.04 27.46 2.53
C GLN A 103 17.76 26.02 2.94
N ASN A 104 16.47 25.63 3.12
CA ASN A 104 16.10 24.25 3.40
C ASN A 104 16.58 23.29 2.32
N VAL A 105 16.44 23.66 1.04
CA VAL A 105 16.86 22.82 -0.09
C VAL A 105 18.37 22.89 -0.31
N ALA A 106 19.01 24.03 -0.08
CA ALA A 106 20.45 24.23 -0.26
C ALA A 106 21.30 23.49 0.78
N PHE A 107 20.77 23.33 2.01
CA PHE A 107 21.51 22.80 3.15
C PHE A 107 22.27 21.50 2.88
N PRO A 108 21.70 20.43 2.27
CA PRO A 108 22.45 19.21 1.97
C PRO A 108 23.65 19.44 1.04
N LEU A 109 23.54 20.37 0.10
CA LEU A 109 24.62 20.73 -0.83
C LEU A 109 25.73 21.53 -0.12
N GLU A 110 25.35 22.43 0.79
CA GLU A 110 26.29 23.21 1.62
C GLU A 110 27.11 22.31 2.54
N VAL A 111 26.46 21.36 3.20
CA VAL A 111 27.15 20.36 4.04
C VAL A 111 28.18 19.56 3.24
N ARG A 112 27.89 19.28 1.96
CA ARG A 112 28.83 18.60 1.04
C ARG A 112 29.79 19.55 0.35
N ARG A 113 29.78 20.85 0.69
CA ARG A 113 30.69 21.89 0.19
C ARG A 113 30.67 22.08 -1.33
N PHE A 114 29.49 22.01 -1.96
CA PHE A 114 29.33 22.39 -3.36
C PHE A 114 29.64 23.87 -3.58
N ALA A 115 30.04 24.25 -4.79
CA ALA A 115 30.27 25.65 -5.14
C ALA A 115 28.93 26.44 -5.12
N LYS A 116 28.96 27.69 -4.67
CA LYS A 116 27.73 28.53 -4.52
C LYS A 116 26.89 28.61 -5.80
N LYS A 117 27.54 28.67 -6.97
CA LYS A 117 26.86 28.69 -8.27
C LYS A 117 26.10 27.38 -8.50
N ASP A 118 26.74 26.24 -8.28
CA ASP A 118 26.12 24.92 -8.46
C ASP A 118 24.97 24.70 -7.50
N ILE A 119 25.09 25.19 -6.24
CA ILE A 119 24.00 25.14 -5.26
C ILE A 119 22.77 25.88 -5.80
N ARG A 120 22.93 27.11 -6.28
CA ARG A 120 21.82 27.90 -6.81
C ARG A 120 21.14 27.21 -7.99
N ASP A 121 21.92 26.72 -8.93
CA ASP A 121 21.39 26.09 -10.15
C ASP A 121 20.64 24.78 -9.81
N LYS A 122 21.19 23.94 -8.93
CA LYS A 122 20.54 22.70 -8.48
C LYS A 122 19.27 22.98 -7.67
N VAL A 123 19.32 23.92 -6.73
CA VAL A 123 18.17 24.29 -5.90
C VAL A 123 17.02 24.81 -6.76
N MET A 124 17.29 25.77 -7.67
CA MET A 124 16.25 26.31 -8.53
C MET A 124 15.64 25.27 -9.47
N ARG A 125 16.44 24.36 -10.00
CA ARG A 125 15.95 23.24 -10.83
C ARG A 125 14.96 22.38 -10.06
N VAL A 126 15.30 21.99 -8.82
CA VAL A 126 14.43 21.13 -8.01
C VAL A 126 13.20 21.89 -7.53
N LEU A 127 13.32 23.15 -7.12
CA LEU A 127 12.18 23.99 -6.75
C LEU A 127 11.19 24.16 -7.90
N HIS A 128 11.68 24.32 -9.12
CA HIS A 128 10.84 24.34 -10.32
C HIS A 128 10.11 22.99 -10.52
N ALA A 129 10.80 21.86 -10.36
CA ALA A 129 10.19 20.54 -10.50
C ALA A 129 9.04 20.27 -9.51
N VAL A 130 9.10 20.87 -8.30
CA VAL A 130 8.06 20.76 -7.27
C VAL A 130 7.13 21.98 -7.20
N ALA A 131 7.21 22.92 -8.15
CA ALA A 131 6.41 24.15 -8.24
C ALA A 131 6.46 25.00 -6.94
N LEU A 132 7.68 25.31 -6.49
CA LEU A 132 7.98 26.18 -5.35
C LEU A 132 8.93 27.32 -5.70
N GLU A 133 9.26 27.54 -6.97
CA GLU A 133 10.22 28.55 -7.43
C GLU A 133 9.82 29.99 -7.08
N GLU A 134 8.52 30.30 -7.01
CA GLU A 134 8.02 31.63 -6.63
C GLU A 134 8.08 31.87 -5.11
N LEU A 135 8.32 30.84 -4.32
CA LEU A 135 8.33 30.89 -2.85
C LEU A 135 9.75 30.79 -2.27
N VAL A 136 10.78 30.98 -3.10
CA VAL A 136 12.19 30.72 -2.76
C VAL A 136 12.66 31.42 -1.48
N ASP A 137 12.23 32.66 -1.25
CA ASP A 137 12.62 33.47 -0.10
C ASP A 137 11.63 33.40 1.08
N ARG A 138 10.53 32.63 0.92
CA ARG A 138 9.50 32.53 1.96
C ARG A 138 9.96 31.66 3.12
N ASP A 139 9.63 32.08 4.34
CA ASP A 139 9.88 31.30 5.56
C ASP A 139 9.17 29.93 5.44
N ALA A 140 9.88 28.85 5.72
CA ALA A 140 9.34 27.50 5.59
C ALA A 140 8.13 27.23 6.51
N THR A 141 8.05 27.92 7.66
CA THR A 141 6.93 27.84 8.60
C THR A 141 5.64 28.48 8.11
N LYS A 142 5.73 29.40 7.14
CA LYS A 142 4.58 30.09 6.53
C LYS A 142 4.01 29.35 5.31
N LEU A 143 4.50 28.17 5.02
CA LEU A 143 4.01 27.31 3.94
C LEU A 143 2.79 26.51 4.39
N SER A 144 1.85 26.25 3.46
CA SER A 144 0.78 25.27 3.69
C SER A 144 1.33 23.86 3.81
N GLY A 145 0.57 22.91 4.37
CA GLY A 145 1.01 21.52 4.54
C GLY A 145 1.49 20.87 3.23
N GLY A 146 0.77 21.06 2.12
CA GLY A 146 1.20 20.57 0.81
C GLY A 146 2.47 21.25 0.29
N GLN A 147 2.66 22.55 0.56
CA GLN A 147 3.90 23.25 0.23
C GLN A 147 5.07 22.76 1.09
N GLN A 148 4.84 22.49 2.37
CA GLN A 148 5.86 21.91 3.26
C GLN A 148 6.28 20.51 2.81
N GLN A 149 5.32 19.68 2.36
CA GLN A 149 5.62 18.38 1.80
C GLN A 149 6.48 18.49 0.52
N ARG A 150 6.11 19.38 -0.41
CA ARG A 150 6.92 19.65 -1.62
C ARG A 150 8.31 20.12 -1.27
N LEU A 151 8.45 20.96 -0.24
CA LEU A 151 9.75 21.39 0.25
C LEU A 151 10.59 20.25 0.79
N ALA A 152 10.00 19.35 1.58
CA ALA A 152 10.68 18.16 2.08
C ALA A 152 11.11 17.22 0.92
N LEU A 153 10.27 17.08 -0.10
CA LEU A 153 10.59 16.31 -1.31
C LEU A 153 11.73 16.98 -2.10
N ALA A 154 11.68 18.32 -2.31
CA ALA A 154 12.76 19.05 -2.97
C ALA A 154 14.10 18.86 -2.26
N ARG A 155 14.11 18.94 -0.93
CA ARG A 155 15.30 18.71 -0.12
C ARG A 155 15.85 17.29 -0.28
N ALA A 156 14.98 16.29 -0.38
CA ALA A 156 15.40 14.89 -0.61
C ALA A 156 15.97 14.67 -2.03
N LEU A 157 15.44 15.40 -3.03
CA LEU A 157 15.79 15.26 -4.44
C LEU A 157 17.03 16.07 -4.86
N VAL A 158 17.38 17.16 -4.17
CA VAL A 158 18.44 18.08 -4.60
C VAL A 158 19.82 17.42 -4.73
N MET A 159 20.03 16.31 -4.04
CA MET A 159 21.24 15.51 -4.10
C MET A 159 21.24 14.45 -5.23
N GLU A 160 20.20 14.42 -6.06
CA GLU A 160 20.01 13.44 -7.13
C GLU A 160 20.22 12.01 -6.58
N PRO A 161 19.37 11.58 -5.61
CA PRO A 161 19.58 10.32 -4.89
C PRO A 161 19.31 9.12 -5.81
N GLN A 162 20.04 8.02 -5.58
CA GLN A 162 19.81 6.75 -6.25
C GLN A 162 18.50 6.09 -5.81
N LEU A 163 18.10 6.31 -4.54
CA LEU A 163 16.91 5.74 -3.93
C LEU A 163 16.19 6.81 -3.11
N LEU A 164 14.88 6.95 -3.32
CA LEU A 164 14.01 7.82 -2.55
C LEU A 164 13.19 7.00 -1.55
N LEU A 165 13.26 7.38 -0.28
CA LEU A 165 12.58 6.72 0.84
C LEU A 165 11.52 7.68 1.39
N LEU A 166 10.26 7.26 1.42
CA LEU A 166 9.12 8.07 1.83
C LEU A 166 8.40 7.40 3.00
N ASP A 167 8.49 8.00 4.19
CA ASP A 167 7.86 7.52 5.42
C ASP A 167 6.53 8.24 5.65
N GLU A 168 5.42 7.66 5.25
CA GLU A 168 4.04 8.19 5.35
C GLU A 168 3.92 9.68 4.92
N PRO A 169 4.39 10.05 3.72
CA PRO A 169 4.55 11.46 3.37
C PRO A 169 3.23 12.24 3.20
N LEU A 170 2.09 11.56 3.07
CA LEU A 170 0.77 12.17 2.88
C LEU A 170 -0.12 12.14 4.13
N SER A 171 0.32 11.53 5.23
CA SER A 171 -0.51 11.27 6.41
C SER A 171 -1.04 12.53 7.11
N ASN A 172 -0.30 13.65 7.03
CA ASN A 172 -0.65 14.91 7.69
C ASN A 172 -1.50 15.88 6.83
N LEU A 173 -2.03 15.39 5.68
CA LEU A 173 -2.82 16.20 4.76
C LEU A 173 -4.31 15.87 4.86
N ASP A 174 -5.17 16.89 4.62
CA ASP A 174 -6.60 16.66 4.42
C ASP A 174 -6.85 15.84 3.14
N ALA A 175 -8.03 15.21 3.04
CA ALA A 175 -8.36 14.26 1.97
C ALA A 175 -8.20 14.87 0.56
N LYS A 176 -8.71 16.09 0.34
CA LYS A 176 -8.65 16.77 -0.98
C LYS A 176 -7.23 17.13 -1.39
N LEU A 177 -6.42 17.57 -0.43
CA LEU A 177 -5.00 17.89 -0.66
C LEU A 177 -4.19 16.61 -0.86
N ARG A 178 -4.49 15.53 -0.12
CA ARG A 178 -3.87 14.21 -0.26
C ARG A 178 -4.04 13.67 -1.68
N ASP A 179 -5.24 13.72 -2.25
CA ASP A 179 -5.51 13.28 -3.62
C ASP A 179 -4.70 14.02 -4.68
N ARG A 180 -4.58 15.34 -4.52
CA ARG A 180 -3.73 16.17 -5.41
C ARG A 180 -2.26 15.81 -5.28
N MET A 181 -1.77 15.71 -4.04
CA MET A 181 -0.37 15.41 -3.77
C MET A 181 0.02 13.99 -4.21
N ARG A 182 -0.90 13.03 -4.10
CA ARG A 182 -0.73 11.67 -4.64
C ARG A 182 -0.49 11.71 -6.15
N SER A 183 -1.31 12.44 -6.89
CA SER A 183 -1.17 12.59 -8.35
C SER A 183 0.15 13.27 -8.74
N GLU A 184 0.56 14.31 -7.99
CA GLU A 184 1.84 14.99 -8.19
C GLU A 184 3.04 14.09 -7.91
N LEU A 185 3.01 13.33 -6.80
CA LEU A 185 4.07 12.40 -6.45
C LEU A 185 4.25 11.32 -7.53
N LYS A 186 3.13 10.78 -8.05
CA LYS A 186 3.15 9.81 -9.16
C LYS A 186 3.79 10.41 -10.41
N ARG A 187 3.43 11.65 -10.75
CA ARG A 187 4.03 12.38 -11.87
C ARG A 187 5.53 12.58 -11.69
N LEU A 188 5.96 13.12 -10.54
CA LEU A 188 7.38 13.36 -10.24
C LEU A 188 8.20 12.07 -10.27
N GLN A 189 7.68 11.00 -9.70
CA GLN A 189 8.34 9.69 -9.69
C GLN A 189 8.57 9.21 -11.13
N ARG A 190 7.56 9.31 -11.99
CA ARG A 190 7.65 8.91 -13.39
C ARG A 190 8.57 9.83 -14.19
N ASP A 191 8.39 11.16 -14.10
CA ASP A 191 9.09 12.13 -14.93
C ASP A 191 10.59 12.19 -14.60
N LEU A 192 10.97 11.90 -13.35
CA LEU A 192 12.37 11.83 -12.89
C LEU A 192 12.90 10.39 -12.82
N ASN A 193 12.13 9.40 -13.25
CA ASN A 193 12.47 7.96 -13.19
C ASN A 193 13.03 7.51 -11.83
N LEU A 194 12.39 7.96 -10.72
CA LEU A 194 12.87 7.72 -9.35
C LEU A 194 12.59 6.30 -8.90
N THR A 195 13.61 5.59 -8.43
CA THR A 195 13.41 4.37 -7.65
C THR A 195 12.97 4.76 -6.25
N THR A 196 11.81 4.29 -5.82
CA THR A 196 11.17 4.78 -4.59
C THR A 196 10.68 3.63 -3.72
N VAL A 197 10.98 3.68 -2.41
CA VAL A 197 10.29 2.86 -1.39
C VAL A 197 9.35 3.78 -0.62
N TYR A 198 8.09 3.44 -0.63
CA TYR A 198 7.00 4.20 -0.02
C TYR A 198 6.42 3.43 1.15
N VAL A 199 6.24 4.06 2.29
CA VAL A 199 5.57 3.48 3.45
C VAL A 199 4.23 4.19 3.64
N THR A 200 3.17 3.43 3.79
CA THR A 200 1.84 3.95 4.15
C THR A 200 1.01 2.89 4.87
N HIS A 201 0.00 3.34 5.60
CA HIS A 201 -1.11 2.52 6.08
C HIS A 201 -2.40 2.77 5.27
N ASP A 202 -2.38 3.73 4.33
CA ASP A 202 -3.52 4.05 3.45
C ASP A 202 -3.49 3.15 2.22
N GLN A 203 -4.55 2.33 2.09
CA GLN A 203 -4.71 1.38 1.01
C GLN A 203 -4.86 2.08 -0.35
N THR A 204 -5.57 3.21 -0.37
CA THR A 204 -5.82 4.00 -1.59
C THR A 204 -4.52 4.57 -2.15
N GLU A 205 -3.62 5.03 -1.27
CA GLU A 205 -2.28 5.48 -1.66
C GLU A 205 -1.48 4.33 -2.28
N ALA A 206 -1.43 3.18 -1.60
CA ALA A 206 -0.69 2.02 -2.07
C ALA A 206 -1.22 1.53 -3.43
N LEU A 207 -2.53 1.34 -3.58
CA LEU A 207 -3.14 0.87 -4.82
C LEU A 207 -2.96 1.84 -5.99
N ALA A 208 -3.00 3.17 -5.74
CA ALA A 208 -2.94 4.18 -6.78
C ALA A 208 -1.51 4.52 -7.25
N LEU A 209 -0.52 4.45 -6.35
CA LEU A 209 0.85 4.89 -6.61
C LEU A 209 1.77 3.77 -7.08
N SER A 210 1.59 2.56 -6.55
CA SER A 210 2.61 1.52 -6.60
C SER A 210 2.69 0.80 -7.94
N HIS A 211 3.89 0.35 -8.27
CA HIS A 211 4.09 -0.69 -9.27
C HIS A 211 3.96 -2.07 -8.63
N GLU A 212 4.47 -2.21 -7.40
CA GLU A 212 4.33 -3.39 -6.54
C GLU A 212 4.11 -2.98 -5.10
N ILE A 213 3.38 -3.80 -4.36
CA ILE A 213 3.04 -3.62 -2.95
C ILE A 213 3.48 -4.87 -2.19
N ALA A 214 4.20 -4.67 -1.08
CA ALA A 214 4.37 -5.69 -0.05
C ALA A 214 3.40 -5.40 1.09
N VAL A 215 2.44 -6.29 1.30
CA VAL A 215 1.57 -6.26 2.47
C VAL A 215 2.31 -6.85 3.65
N MET A 216 2.43 -6.09 4.72
CA MET A 216 3.15 -6.49 5.93
C MET A 216 2.19 -6.68 7.11
N ASN A 217 2.43 -7.74 7.86
CA ASN A 217 1.78 -8.00 9.15
C ASN A 217 2.79 -8.57 10.15
N GLU A 218 2.73 -8.11 11.40
CA GLU A 218 3.56 -8.62 12.51
C GLU A 218 5.06 -8.78 12.18
N GLY A 219 5.62 -7.78 11.49
CA GLY A 219 7.04 -7.76 11.11
C GLY A 219 7.38 -8.60 9.88
N ARG A 220 6.43 -9.23 9.22
CA ARG A 220 6.64 -10.12 8.07
C ARG A 220 5.98 -9.57 6.82
N VAL A 221 6.51 -9.92 5.68
CA VAL A 221 5.83 -9.74 4.39
C VAL A 221 4.89 -10.93 4.19
N VAL A 222 3.59 -10.64 4.03
CA VAL A 222 2.54 -11.64 3.83
C VAL A 222 2.33 -11.91 2.34
N GLN A 223 2.24 -10.85 1.53
CA GLN A 223 2.09 -10.96 0.08
C GLN A 223 2.84 -9.83 -0.62
N ILE A 224 3.45 -10.14 -1.77
CA ILE A 224 3.99 -9.15 -2.72
C ILE A 224 3.28 -9.33 -4.05
N GLY A 225 2.90 -8.23 -4.68
CA GLY A 225 2.27 -8.25 -5.99
C GLY A 225 1.96 -6.86 -6.54
N THR A 226 1.48 -6.82 -7.76
CA THR A 226 0.93 -5.59 -8.33
C THR A 226 -0.34 -5.17 -7.57
N PRO A 227 -0.74 -3.88 -7.62
CA PRO A 227 -1.97 -3.43 -6.97
C PRO A 227 -3.19 -4.30 -7.29
N ARG A 228 -3.34 -4.75 -8.55
CA ARG A 228 -4.42 -5.65 -8.95
C ARG A 228 -4.33 -7.01 -8.32
N GLN A 229 -3.15 -7.63 -8.30
CA GLN A 229 -2.97 -8.95 -7.66
C GLN A 229 -3.29 -8.91 -6.18
N ILE A 230 -2.81 -7.89 -5.46
CA ILE A 230 -3.09 -7.72 -4.02
C ILE A 230 -4.60 -7.56 -3.77
N TYR A 231 -5.32 -6.82 -4.62
CA TYR A 231 -6.74 -6.54 -4.44
C TYR A 231 -7.64 -7.69 -4.91
N GLU A 232 -7.37 -8.23 -6.10
CA GLU A 232 -8.24 -9.23 -6.76
C GLU A 232 -7.88 -10.67 -6.39
N GLN A 233 -6.63 -10.94 -5.95
CA GLN A 233 -6.10 -12.29 -5.67
C GLN A 233 -5.37 -12.34 -4.32
N PRO A 234 -6.05 -12.01 -3.20
CA PRO A 234 -5.44 -12.10 -1.89
C PRO A 234 -5.04 -13.54 -1.56
N THR A 235 -3.85 -13.72 -0.98
CA THR A 235 -3.32 -15.05 -0.63
C THR A 235 -3.88 -15.60 0.66
N ASP A 236 -4.33 -14.72 1.55
CA ASP A 236 -4.94 -15.10 2.84
C ASP A 236 -6.05 -14.13 3.25
N GLN A 237 -6.74 -14.49 4.34
CA GLN A 237 -7.85 -13.70 4.87
C GLN A 237 -7.40 -12.32 5.35
N PHE A 238 -6.20 -12.21 5.95
CA PHE A 238 -5.69 -10.93 6.41
C PHE A 238 -5.52 -9.94 5.26
N VAL A 239 -4.92 -10.37 4.14
CA VAL A 239 -4.75 -9.50 2.96
C VAL A 239 -6.10 -9.10 2.38
N ALA A 240 -7.05 -10.05 2.28
CA ALA A 240 -8.39 -9.79 1.77
C ALA A 240 -9.15 -8.76 2.62
N ASP A 241 -9.04 -8.84 3.94
CA ASP A 241 -9.70 -7.95 4.91
C ASP A 241 -9.00 -6.60 5.00
N PHE A 242 -7.66 -6.61 5.03
CA PHE A 242 -6.87 -5.40 5.19
C PHE A 242 -6.87 -4.54 3.94
N VAL A 243 -6.96 -5.11 2.73
CA VAL A 243 -6.91 -4.33 1.47
C VAL A 243 -8.31 -4.22 0.86
N GLY A 244 -9.06 -3.19 1.31
CA GLY A 244 -10.43 -2.92 0.90
C GLY A 244 -11.47 -3.72 1.69
N THR A 245 -12.74 -3.34 1.50
CA THR A 245 -13.87 -4.08 2.10
C THR A 245 -14.09 -5.38 1.33
N THR A 246 -14.47 -6.46 2.04
CA THR A 246 -14.70 -7.76 1.42
C THR A 246 -15.82 -8.52 2.14
N ASN A 247 -16.59 -9.32 1.40
CA ASN A 247 -17.50 -10.30 1.96
C ASN A 247 -16.76 -11.62 2.18
N PHE A 248 -16.98 -12.26 3.30
CA PHE A 248 -16.43 -13.57 3.63
C PHE A 248 -17.54 -14.61 3.80
N ILE A 249 -17.50 -15.69 3.01
CA ILE A 249 -18.48 -16.75 3.02
C ILE A 249 -17.75 -18.06 3.35
N GLY A 250 -17.97 -18.59 4.54
CA GLY A 250 -17.38 -19.86 4.95
C GLY A 250 -17.99 -21.05 4.22
N GLY A 251 -17.17 -22.07 3.94
CA GLY A 251 -17.63 -23.29 3.31
C GLY A 251 -16.58 -24.38 3.21
N THR A 252 -16.95 -25.49 2.57
CA THR A 252 -16.09 -26.66 2.35
C THR A 252 -15.96 -26.94 0.86
N VAL A 253 -14.75 -27.18 0.38
CA VAL A 253 -14.49 -27.49 -1.03
C VAL A 253 -14.99 -28.89 -1.37
N THR A 254 -15.98 -28.98 -2.27
CA THR A 254 -16.56 -30.24 -2.75
C THR A 254 -15.91 -30.77 -4.03
N ALA A 255 -15.50 -29.85 -4.91
CA ALA A 255 -14.78 -30.18 -6.15
C ALA A 255 -13.65 -29.17 -6.38
N LEU A 256 -12.56 -29.65 -7.01
CA LEU A 256 -11.38 -28.85 -7.36
C LEU A 256 -10.87 -29.30 -8.74
N GLY A 257 -10.60 -28.35 -9.64
CA GLY A 257 -10.02 -28.61 -10.97
C GLY A 257 -9.69 -27.31 -11.69
N ASP A 258 -8.59 -27.29 -12.43
CA ASP A 258 -8.14 -26.18 -13.28
C ASP A 258 -8.10 -24.79 -12.58
N GLY A 259 -7.62 -24.75 -11.32
CA GLY A 259 -7.54 -23.52 -10.53
C GLY A 259 -8.91 -22.99 -10.05
N ARG A 260 -9.98 -23.77 -10.23
CA ARG A 260 -11.35 -23.46 -9.77
C ARG A 260 -11.82 -24.48 -8.76
N CYS A 261 -12.71 -24.07 -7.88
CA CYS A 261 -13.34 -24.96 -6.91
C CYS A 261 -14.84 -24.71 -6.81
N ILE A 262 -15.55 -25.71 -6.32
CA ILE A 262 -16.94 -25.60 -5.87
C ILE A 262 -16.91 -25.68 -4.35
N VAL A 263 -17.52 -24.71 -3.70
CA VAL A 263 -17.57 -24.59 -2.24
C VAL A 263 -19.02 -24.76 -1.79
N SER A 264 -19.29 -25.73 -0.94
CA SER A 264 -20.57 -25.88 -0.25
C SER A 264 -20.61 -24.91 0.92
N SER A 265 -21.54 -23.94 0.90
CA SER A 265 -21.69 -22.89 1.90
C SER A 265 -23.13 -22.79 2.42
N ALA A 266 -23.37 -21.94 3.43
CA ALA A 266 -24.70 -21.62 3.93
C ALA A 266 -25.62 -20.98 2.87
N MET A 267 -25.05 -20.43 1.79
CA MET A 267 -25.80 -19.85 0.66
C MET A 267 -26.06 -20.84 -0.48
N GLY A 268 -25.61 -22.09 -0.34
CA GLY A 268 -25.59 -23.10 -1.39
C GLY A 268 -24.19 -23.31 -1.99
N GLU A 269 -24.14 -23.90 -3.18
CA GLU A 269 -22.88 -24.12 -3.89
C GLU A 269 -22.39 -22.83 -4.54
N LEU A 270 -21.13 -22.50 -4.25
CA LEU A 270 -20.42 -21.35 -4.83
C LEU A 270 -19.25 -21.84 -5.70
N LYS A 271 -19.17 -21.31 -6.91
CA LYS A 271 -18.01 -21.47 -7.81
C LYS A 271 -17.02 -20.36 -7.53
N ALA A 272 -15.75 -20.71 -7.30
CA ALA A 272 -14.71 -19.75 -6.97
C ALA A 272 -13.38 -20.13 -7.63
N HIS A 273 -12.48 -19.16 -7.74
CA HIS A 273 -11.07 -19.38 -8.01
C HIS A 273 -10.40 -19.92 -6.74
N ALA A 274 -9.64 -20.99 -6.84
CA ALA A 274 -8.92 -21.57 -5.71
C ALA A 274 -7.55 -20.89 -5.55
N SER A 275 -7.29 -20.27 -4.39
CA SER A 275 -5.95 -19.79 -4.05
C SER A 275 -4.97 -20.94 -3.89
N GLU A 276 -3.68 -20.63 -3.92
CA GLU A 276 -2.62 -21.61 -3.68
C GLU A 276 -2.80 -22.30 -2.32
N GLY A 277 -2.65 -23.62 -2.29
CA GLY A 277 -2.82 -24.44 -1.06
C GLY A 277 -4.25 -24.90 -0.77
N VAL A 278 -5.27 -24.46 -1.52
CA VAL A 278 -6.63 -24.97 -1.37
C VAL A 278 -6.73 -26.41 -1.89
N CYS A 279 -7.27 -27.32 -1.04
CA CYS A 279 -7.43 -28.73 -1.34
C CYS A 279 -8.90 -29.16 -1.29
N LYS A 280 -9.23 -30.28 -1.94
CA LYS A 280 -10.57 -30.91 -1.84
C LYS A 280 -10.86 -31.30 -0.39
N ASN A 281 -12.08 -31.04 0.06
CA ASN A 281 -12.58 -31.23 1.44
C ASN A 281 -11.95 -30.30 2.47
N ALA A 282 -11.16 -29.30 2.06
CA ALA A 282 -10.67 -28.27 2.97
C ALA A 282 -11.78 -27.28 3.35
N THR A 283 -11.72 -26.79 4.58
CA THR A 283 -12.51 -25.63 5.01
C THR A 283 -11.87 -24.39 4.42
N VAL A 284 -12.65 -23.56 3.75
CA VAL A 284 -12.22 -22.34 3.09
C VAL A 284 -13.13 -21.19 3.39
N ILE A 285 -12.63 -19.98 3.14
CA ILE A 285 -13.42 -18.75 3.13
C ILE A 285 -13.43 -18.24 1.69
N VAL A 286 -14.62 -18.07 1.12
CA VAL A 286 -14.77 -17.41 -0.18
C VAL A 286 -14.85 -15.90 0.05
N SER A 287 -13.89 -15.18 -0.51
CA SER A 287 -13.80 -13.72 -0.53
C SER A 287 -14.44 -13.19 -1.80
N VAL A 288 -15.33 -12.19 -1.69
CA VAL A 288 -15.89 -11.45 -2.83
C VAL A 288 -16.04 -9.98 -2.48
N ARG A 289 -15.61 -9.12 -3.41
CA ARG A 289 -15.68 -7.67 -3.20
C ARG A 289 -17.12 -7.16 -3.32
N PRO A 290 -17.54 -6.14 -2.53
CA PRO A 290 -18.89 -5.58 -2.62
C PRO A 290 -19.26 -5.03 -4.01
N GLU A 291 -18.30 -4.48 -4.75
CA GLU A 291 -18.49 -4.00 -6.12
C GLU A 291 -18.60 -5.13 -7.17
N ASP A 292 -18.18 -6.33 -6.85
CA ASP A 292 -18.31 -7.53 -7.70
C ASP A 292 -19.62 -8.32 -7.41
N VAL A 293 -20.44 -7.85 -6.45
CA VAL A 293 -21.79 -8.35 -6.18
C VAL A 293 -22.80 -7.49 -6.94
N GLU A 294 -23.19 -7.97 -8.13
CA GLU A 294 -24.18 -7.28 -8.96
C GLU A 294 -25.61 -7.51 -8.42
N LEU A 295 -26.38 -6.42 -8.25
CA LEU A 295 -27.77 -6.48 -7.78
C LEU A 295 -28.77 -6.23 -8.91
N SER A 296 -29.88 -6.97 -8.90
CA SER A 296 -31.00 -6.77 -9.84
C SER A 296 -32.37 -7.08 -9.22
N GLU A 297 -33.41 -6.33 -9.60
CA GLU A 297 -34.80 -6.53 -9.12
C GLU A 297 -35.45 -7.78 -9.74
N GLY A 298 -34.98 -8.20 -10.92
CA GLY A 298 -35.42 -9.44 -11.59
C GLY A 298 -34.29 -10.46 -11.69
N PRO A 299 -34.62 -11.73 -12.06
CA PRO A 299 -33.59 -12.75 -12.23
C PRO A 299 -32.58 -12.31 -13.31
N PRO A 300 -31.28 -12.27 -12.99
CA PRO A 300 -30.27 -11.84 -13.93
C PRO A 300 -30.07 -12.90 -15.02
N THR A 301 -29.69 -12.47 -16.23
CA THR A 301 -29.17 -13.40 -17.24
C THR A 301 -27.79 -13.87 -16.80
N ALA A 302 -27.74 -15.08 -16.23
CA ALA A 302 -26.48 -15.67 -15.79
C ALA A 302 -25.73 -16.28 -16.99
N ALA A 303 -24.42 -16.03 -17.08
CA ALA A 303 -23.55 -16.82 -17.92
C ALA A 303 -23.26 -18.18 -17.23
N ASP A 304 -22.91 -19.20 -18.02
CA ASP A 304 -22.43 -20.46 -17.44
C ASP A 304 -21.23 -20.20 -16.54
N GLY A 305 -21.43 -20.51 -15.25
CA GLY A 305 -20.38 -20.35 -14.24
C GLY A 305 -20.62 -19.25 -13.21
N ASP A 306 -21.60 -18.35 -13.39
CA ASP A 306 -21.90 -17.35 -12.38
C ASP A 306 -22.63 -17.94 -11.16
N ASN A 307 -22.38 -17.36 -9.99
CA ASN A 307 -23.13 -17.62 -8.77
C ASN A 307 -24.34 -16.68 -8.72
N VAL A 308 -25.54 -17.24 -8.70
CA VAL A 308 -26.78 -16.43 -8.61
C VAL A 308 -27.57 -16.90 -7.39
N CYS A 309 -27.97 -15.96 -6.57
CA CYS A 309 -28.82 -16.24 -5.41
C CYS A 309 -29.88 -15.14 -5.26
N LYS A 310 -30.95 -15.47 -4.54
CA LYS A 310 -32.01 -14.54 -4.17
C LYS A 310 -31.88 -14.21 -2.69
N GLY A 311 -31.90 -12.94 -2.36
CA GLY A 311 -31.84 -12.45 -0.99
C GLY A 311 -32.95 -11.43 -0.70
N THR A 312 -32.89 -10.85 0.48
CA THR A 312 -33.78 -9.77 0.94
C THR A 312 -32.91 -8.60 1.36
N VAL A 313 -33.26 -7.39 0.97
CA VAL A 313 -32.58 -6.17 1.41
C VAL A 313 -32.79 -5.98 2.90
N ASP A 314 -31.74 -6.14 3.70
CA ASP A 314 -31.75 -5.96 5.14
C ASP A 314 -31.59 -4.48 5.53
N ALA A 315 -30.61 -3.80 4.90
CA ALA A 315 -30.36 -2.38 5.07
C ALA A 315 -29.77 -1.77 3.80
N LYS A 316 -29.83 -0.45 3.68
CA LYS A 316 -29.11 0.28 2.62
C LYS A 316 -28.70 1.67 3.09
N ASP A 317 -27.49 2.09 2.73
CA ASP A 317 -26.90 3.37 3.06
C ASP A 317 -26.54 4.15 1.78
N PHE A 318 -26.98 5.41 1.70
CA PHE A 318 -26.64 6.29 0.59
C PHE A 318 -25.35 7.07 0.88
N LEU A 319 -24.32 6.82 0.09
CA LEU A 319 -22.99 7.41 0.28
C LEU A 319 -22.62 8.44 -0.81
N GLY A 320 -23.62 8.89 -1.58
CA GLY A 320 -23.49 9.92 -2.61
C GLY A 320 -23.37 9.31 -4.00
N ASP A 321 -22.21 8.81 -4.37
CA ASP A 321 -21.90 8.22 -5.67
C ASP A 321 -22.32 6.75 -5.80
N TYR A 322 -22.54 6.07 -4.68
CA TYR A 322 -23.04 4.69 -4.64
C TYR A 322 -23.95 4.44 -3.42
N LEU A 323 -24.64 3.30 -3.43
CA LEU A 323 -25.41 2.75 -2.32
C LEU A 323 -24.72 1.49 -1.80
N ASP A 324 -24.54 1.39 -0.50
CA ASP A 324 -24.19 0.14 0.18
C ASP A 324 -25.48 -0.59 0.53
N PHE A 325 -25.69 -1.76 -0.07
CA PHE A 325 -26.78 -2.67 0.23
C PHE A 325 -26.30 -3.81 1.11
N HIS A 326 -26.93 -4.00 2.25
CA HIS A 326 -26.80 -5.20 3.06
C HIS A 326 -27.90 -6.17 2.64
N VAL A 327 -27.52 -7.29 2.01
CA VAL A 327 -28.48 -8.25 1.50
C VAL A 327 -28.36 -9.58 2.24
N LYS A 328 -29.45 -10.01 2.86
CA LYS A 328 -29.52 -11.27 3.59
C LYS A 328 -29.86 -12.41 2.63
N VAL A 329 -29.01 -13.44 2.61
CA VAL A 329 -29.19 -14.68 1.85
C VAL A 329 -29.06 -15.85 2.83
N GLY A 330 -30.18 -16.46 3.22
CA GLY A 330 -30.20 -17.41 4.33
C GLY A 330 -29.76 -16.72 5.64
N ASP A 331 -28.71 -17.22 6.28
CA ASP A 331 -28.15 -16.66 7.50
C ASP A 331 -26.93 -15.71 7.24
N VAL A 332 -26.53 -15.54 5.99
CA VAL A 332 -25.39 -14.70 5.60
C VAL A 332 -25.89 -13.32 5.15
N VAL A 333 -25.23 -12.26 5.60
CA VAL A 333 -25.44 -10.91 5.10
C VAL A 333 -24.26 -10.52 4.22
N LEU A 334 -24.54 -10.15 2.97
CA LEU A 334 -23.55 -9.68 2.02
C LEU A 334 -23.68 -8.17 1.81
N LEU A 335 -22.55 -7.49 1.77
CA LEU A 335 -22.46 -6.10 1.34
C LEU A 335 -22.33 -6.06 -0.19
N ALA A 336 -23.13 -5.24 -0.85
CA ALA A 336 -23.04 -4.98 -2.29
C ALA A 336 -23.07 -3.49 -2.58
N LYS A 337 -22.17 -3.03 -3.46
CA LYS A 337 -22.18 -1.64 -3.94
C LYS A 337 -22.99 -1.51 -5.21
N ALA A 338 -24.00 -0.66 -5.19
CA ALA A 338 -24.87 -0.44 -6.32
C ALA A 338 -24.94 1.03 -6.73
N HIS A 339 -25.30 1.26 -8.00
CA HIS A 339 -25.52 2.61 -8.51
C HIS A 339 -26.73 3.25 -7.79
N PRO A 340 -26.72 4.56 -7.49
CA PRO A 340 -27.80 5.26 -6.76
C PRO A 340 -29.18 5.19 -7.43
N SER A 341 -29.28 4.76 -8.69
CA SER A 341 -30.55 4.55 -9.39
C SER A 341 -31.33 3.32 -8.92
N LEU A 342 -30.67 2.35 -8.28
CA LEU A 342 -31.34 1.17 -7.73
C LEU A 342 -32.18 1.59 -6.51
N ARG A 343 -33.49 1.37 -6.57
CA ARG A 343 -34.44 1.90 -5.58
C ARG A 343 -35.09 0.84 -4.69
N THR A 344 -34.77 -0.43 -4.89
CA THR A 344 -35.37 -1.54 -4.13
C THR A 344 -35.44 -1.23 -2.63
N PRO A 345 -36.65 -1.24 -2.01
CA PRO A 345 -36.79 -0.95 -0.60
C PRO A 345 -36.17 -2.00 0.32
N THR A 346 -35.91 -1.61 1.57
CA THR A 346 -35.58 -2.55 2.65
C THR A 346 -36.81 -3.47 2.89
N GLY A 347 -36.52 -4.77 3.05
CA GLY A 347 -37.52 -5.84 3.18
C GLY A 347 -37.92 -6.50 1.86
N ASP A 348 -37.61 -5.90 0.71
CA ASP A 348 -37.99 -6.44 -0.59
C ASP A 348 -36.95 -7.48 -1.08
N PRO A 349 -37.37 -8.45 -1.90
CA PRO A 349 -36.48 -9.43 -2.50
C PRO A 349 -35.63 -8.79 -3.60
N ILE A 350 -34.36 -9.27 -3.68
CA ILE A 350 -33.39 -8.83 -4.68
C ILE A 350 -32.54 -10.03 -5.13
N TYR A 351 -32.09 -10.00 -6.37
CA TYR A 351 -31.15 -11.01 -6.88
C TYR A 351 -29.72 -10.49 -6.81
N LEU A 352 -28.81 -11.39 -6.43
CA LEU A 352 -27.36 -11.18 -6.40
C LEU A 352 -26.74 -12.07 -7.45
N ARG A 353 -25.83 -11.50 -8.23
CA ARG A 353 -24.98 -12.22 -9.17
C ARG A 353 -23.49 -11.95 -8.84
N MET A 354 -22.72 -13.00 -8.71
CA MET A 354 -21.27 -12.95 -8.47
C MET A 354 -20.58 -13.82 -9.51
N LYS A 355 -19.64 -13.23 -10.27
CA LYS A 355 -18.85 -13.99 -11.23
C LYS A 355 -17.89 -14.93 -10.50
N ALA A 356 -17.75 -16.16 -10.97
CA ALA A 356 -16.89 -17.16 -10.32
C ALA A 356 -15.41 -16.74 -10.27
N ASP A 357 -14.93 -15.98 -11.28
CA ASP A 357 -13.57 -15.44 -11.34
C ASP A 357 -13.32 -14.28 -10.36
N LYS A 358 -14.38 -13.70 -9.80
CA LYS A 358 -14.34 -12.65 -8.76
C LYS A 358 -14.57 -13.20 -7.35
N CYS A 359 -14.86 -14.47 -7.22
CA CYS A 359 -14.95 -15.19 -5.95
C CYS A 359 -13.63 -15.93 -5.71
N VAL A 360 -12.92 -15.65 -4.64
CA VAL A 360 -11.60 -16.25 -4.34
C VAL A 360 -11.74 -17.12 -3.09
N ALA A 361 -11.54 -18.43 -3.23
CA ALA A 361 -11.49 -19.35 -2.10
C ALA A 361 -10.10 -19.34 -1.48
N ILE A 362 -10.02 -18.98 -0.21
CA ILE A 362 -8.81 -18.82 0.58
C ILE A 362 -8.83 -19.88 1.67
N SER A 363 -7.71 -20.56 1.96
CA SER A 363 -7.62 -21.50 3.06
C SER A 363 -7.93 -20.81 4.38
N SER A 364 -8.86 -21.35 5.17
CA SER A 364 -9.00 -20.94 6.58
C SER A 364 -7.84 -21.54 7.36
N GLN A 365 -6.93 -20.70 7.84
CA GLN A 365 -5.87 -21.14 8.76
C GLN A 365 -6.43 -21.47 10.13
#